data_c935e17340dca19fa599a7b18e7aba33
#
_entry.id   c935e17340dca19fa599a7b18e7aba33
#
_cell.length_a   1.000
_cell.length_b   1.000
_cell.length_c   1.000
_cell.angle_alpha   90.00
_cell.angle_beta   90.00
_cell.angle_gamma   90.00
#
_symmetry.space_group_name_H-M   'P 1'
#
loop_
_entity.id
_entity.type
_entity.pdbx_description
1 polymer ?
#
loop_
_entity_poly.entity_id
_entity_poly.type
_entity_poly.pdbx_seq_one_letter_code
_entity_poly.pdbx_strand_id
1 'polypeptide(L)'
;DEERTVELISEYQALQDSLYNDLRSEFEGDLERWSAVIERETLAIRFQEPEVLFGKGEATVRPRFEQILDNFFPRYIRILRQPEYRSSIREIRIEGHTSSEWAPGSTEEEAYFNNMRLSQDRTRTVLRYVLGTLDRREATDWTQNLITANGLSSSELIYTESGKEDREASRRVEFRVRTNAESQLEEILSQLAQNQEGVRQQDRE
;
A
#
# COMPACT_ATOMS: atom_id res chain seq x y z
N ASP A 1 13.64 18.98 -21.22
CA ASP A 1 12.56 18.36 -20.42
C ASP A 1 12.27 16.91 -20.81
N GLU A 2 12.24 16.61 -22.11
CA GLU A 2 11.92 15.25 -22.57
C GLU A 2 13.02 14.22 -22.20
N GLU A 3 14.28 14.56 -22.31
CA GLU A 3 15.42 13.74 -21.89
C GLU A 3 15.35 13.44 -20.38
N ARG A 4 15.03 14.42 -19.56
CA ARG A 4 14.91 14.25 -18.11
C ARG A 4 13.74 13.33 -17.75
N THR A 5 12.64 13.40 -18.48
CA THR A 5 11.49 12.53 -18.27
C THR A 5 11.83 11.07 -18.62
N VAL A 6 12.55 10.84 -19.71
CA VAL A 6 13.03 9.51 -20.11
C VAL A 6 14.00 8.95 -19.08
N GLU A 7 14.92 9.76 -18.56
CA GLU A 7 15.86 9.37 -17.51
C GLU A 7 15.11 8.96 -16.22
N LEU A 8 14.14 9.76 -15.78
CA LEU A 8 13.32 9.44 -14.60
C LEU A 8 12.51 8.14 -14.77
N ILE A 9 11.96 7.90 -15.95
CA ILE A 9 11.25 6.65 -16.25
C ILE A 9 12.22 5.47 -16.14
N SER A 10 13.41 5.59 -16.69
CA SER A 10 14.43 4.55 -16.64
C SER A 10 14.89 4.28 -15.20
N GLU A 11 15.15 5.32 -14.42
CA GLU A 11 15.49 5.21 -13.00
C GLU A 11 14.36 4.55 -12.20
N TYR A 12 13.12 4.97 -12.42
CA TYR A 12 11.95 4.38 -11.80
C TYR A 12 11.84 2.88 -12.09
N GLN A 13 11.95 2.49 -13.35
CA GLN A 13 11.86 1.09 -13.76
C GLN A 13 12.99 0.24 -13.16
N ALA A 14 14.22 0.73 -13.17
CA ALA A 14 15.36 0.03 -12.61
C ALA A 14 15.21 -0.18 -11.08
N LEU A 15 14.78 0.83 -10.37
CA LEU A 15 14.53 0.77 -8.93
C LEU A 15 13.37 -0.18 -8.61
N GLN A 16 12.29 -0.11 -9.38
CA GLN A 16 11.12 -0.97 -9.26
C GLN A 16 11.49 -2.44 -9.43
N ASP A 17 12.23 -2.77 -10.48
CA ASP A 17 12.68 -4.14 -10.76
C ASP A 17 13.62 -4.66 -9.67
N SER A 18 14.55 -3.85 -9.22
CA SER A 18 15.50 -4.21 -8.17
C SER A 18 14.79 -4.48 -6.84
N LEU A 19 13.90 -3.58 -6.41
CA LEU A 19 13.11 -3.76 -5.19
C LEU A 19 12.20 -4.98 -5.26
N TYR A 20 11.53 -5.17 -6.40
CA TYR A 20 10.68 -6.35 -6.59
C TYR A 20 11.46 -7.65 -6.45
N ASN A 21 12.63 -7.75 -7.07
CA ASN A 21 13.45 -8.93 -7.00
C ASN A 21 13.95 -9.21 -5.58
N ASP A 22 14.37 -8.18 -4.85
CA ASP A 22 14.83 -8.32 -3.47
C ASP A 22 13.70 -8.70 -2.53
N LEU A 23 12.53 -8.06 -2.64
CA LEU A 23 11.35 -8.41 -1.85
C LEU A 23 10.88 -9.82 -2.14
N ARG A 24 10.84 -10.21 -3.40
CA ARG A 24 10.46 -11.55 -3.79
C ARG A 24 11.42 -12.61 -3.28
N SER A 25 12.71 -12.40 -3.47
CA SER A 25 13.75 -13.33 -2.97
C SER A 25 13.68 -13.51 -1.46
N GLU A 26 13.40 -12.45 -0.72
CA GLU A 26 13.28 -12.50 0.73
C GLU A 26 12.02 -13.25 1.19
N PHE A 27 10.88 -13.04 0.54
CA PHE A 27 9.58 -13.45 1.07
C PHE A 27 8.91 -14.60 0.33
N GLU A 28 9.40 -15.04 -0.84
CA GLU A 28 8.70 -16.05 -1.64
C GLU A 28 8.43 -17.36 -0.88
N GLY A 29 9.32 -17.74 0.04
CA GLY A 29 9.14 -18.92 0.90
C GLY A 29 8.07 -18.77 1.98
N ASP A 30 7.60 -17.57 2.24
CA ASP A 30 6.63 -17.23 3.28
C ASP A 30 5.25 -16.87 2.73
N LEU A 31 5.16 -16.42 1.48
CA LEU A 31 3.95 -15.81 0.90
C LEU A 31 2.73 -16.73 0.98
N GLU A 32 2.88 -18.00 0.62
CA GLU A 32 1.78 -18.95 0.66
C GLU A 32 1.27 -19.12 2.10
N ARG A 33 2.19 -19.31 3.04
CA ARG A 33 1.87 -19.49 4.46
C ARG A 33 1.21 -18.28 5.09
N TRP A 34 1.50 -17.08 4.58
CA TRP A 34 0.92 -15.81 5.03
C TRP A 34 -0.33 -15.40 4.25
N SER A 35 -0.73 -16.17 3.25
CA SER A 35 -1.76 -15.76 2.29
C SER A 35 -1.48 -14.36 1.72
N ALA A 36 -0.22 -14.12 1.40
CA ALA A 36 0.28 -12.85 0.92
C ALA A 36 0.70 -12.91 -0.54
N VAL A 37 0.62 -11.77 -1.20
CA VAL A 37 1.02 -11.58 -2.60
C VAL A 37 1.89 -10.34 -2.70
N ILE A 38 2.95 -10.39 -3.50
CA ILE A 38 3.72 -9.23 -3.92
C ILE A 38 3.28 -8.85 -5.32
N GLU A 39 2.74 -7.65 -5.46
CA GLU A 39 2.32 -7.12 -6.75
C GLU A 39 3.50 -6.43 -7.43
N ARG A 40 3.84 -6.89 -8.64
CA ARG A 40 5.03 -6.42 -9.35
C ARG A 40 4.96 -4.94 -9.73
N GLU A 41 3.80 -4.50 -10.18
CA GLU A 41 3.63 -3.15 -10.75
C GLU A 41 3.64 -2.06 -9.67
N THR A 42 3.10 -2.33 -8.50
CA THR A 42 2.98 -1.38 -7.41
C THR A 42 3.95 -1.61 -6.25
N LEU A 43 4.66 -2.76 -6.23
CA LEU A 43 5.43 -3.28 -5.10
C LEU A 43 4.61 -3.48 -3.82
N ALA A 44 3.28 -3.47 -3.91
CA ALA A 44 2.43 -3.71 -2.77
C ALA A 44 2.57 -5.14 -2.28
N ILE A 45 2.80 -5.30 -0.99
CA ILE A 45 2.70 -6.59 -0.31
C ILE A 45 1.33 -6.65 0.34
N ARG A 46 0.50 -7.53 -0.18
CA ARG A 46 -0.91 -7.66 0.16
C ARG A 46 -1.13 -8.85 1.06
N PHE A 47 -1.67 -8.62 2.25
CA PHE A 47 -2.14 -9.65 3.16
C PHE A 47 -3.65 -9.79 3.02
N GLN A 48 -4.07 -11.00 2.65
CA GLN A 48 -5.47 -11.39 2.45
C GLN A 48 -5.96 -12.21 3.65
N GLU A 49 -7.12 -12.83 3.56
CA GLU A 49 -7.77 -13.55 4.66
C GLU A 49 -8.11 -12.65 5.86
N PRO A 50 -9.03 -11.69 5.68
CA PRO A 50 -9.33 -10.66 6.67
C PRO A 50 -9.71 -11.22 8.04
N GLU A 51 -10.30 -12.39 8.11
CA GLU A 51 -10.70 -13.05 9.37
C GLU A 51 -9.52 -13.58 10.17
N VAL A 52 -8.38 -13.79 9.52
CA VAL A 52 -7.11 -14.13 10.16
C VAL A 52 -6.40 -12.87 10.66
N LEU A 53 -6.56 -11.76 9.98
CA LEU A 53 -5.93 -10.48 10.29
C LEU A 53 -6.63 -9.77 11.45
N PHE A 54 -7.96 -9.65 11.38
CA PHE A 54 -8.82 -8.97 12.36
C PHE A 54 -10.10 -9.75 12.60
N GLY A 55 -10.74 -9.51 13.75
CA GLY A 55 -12.12 -9.94 13.98
C GLY A 55 -13.09 -9.16 13.08
N LYS A 56 -14.27 -9.73 12.82
CA LYS A 56 -15.31 -9.08 12.03
C LYS A 56 -15.72 -7.75 12.70
N GLY A 57 -15.58 -6.65 11.96
CA GLY A 57 -15.87 -5.31 12.47
C GLY A 57 -14.90 -4.81 13.54
N GLU A 58 -13.81 -5.52 13.80
CA GLU A 58 -12.81 -5.18 14.81
C GLU A 58 -11.54 -4.61 14.16
N ALA A 59 -10.84 -3.78 14.92
CA ALA A 59 -9.55 -3.21 14.54
C ALA A 59 -8.36 -3.78 15.33
N THR A 60 -8.62 -4.73 16.23
CA THR A 60 -7.57 -5.42 16.98
C THR A 60 -6.88 -6.45 16.12
N VAL A 61 -5.55 -6.36 16.02
CA VAL A 61 -4.72 -7.33 15.30
C VAL A 61 -4.82 -8.69 16.00
N ARG A 62 -5.14 -9.72 15.23
CA ARG A 62 -5.22 -11.08 15.77
C ARG A 62 -3.83 -11.71 15.96
N PRO A 63 -3.67 -12.65 16.90
CA PRO A 63 -2.37 -13.29 17.19
C PRO A 63 -1.68 -13.87 15.95
N ARG A 64 -2.45 -14.40 15.01
CA ARG A 64 -1.89 -14.92 13.75
C ARG A 64 -1.26 -13.81 12.90
N PHE A 65 -1.93 -12.66 12.81
CA PHE A 65 -1.39 -11.53 12.07
C PHE A 65 -0.22 -10.88 12.80
N GLU A 66 -0.25 -10.83 14.13
CA GLU A 66 0.91 -10.40 14.94
C GLU A 66 2.14 -11.24 14.61
N GLN A 67 2.03 -12.58 14.58
CA GLN A 67 3.13 -13.48 14.21
C GLN A 67 3.65 -13.22 12.78
N ILE A 68 2.75 -12.95 11.84
CA ILE A 68 3.12 -12.59 10.47
C ILE A 68 3.90 -11.28 10.47
N LEU A 69 3.38 -10.25 11.12
CA LEU A 69 4.00 -8.93 11.19
C LEU A 69 5.36 -8.95 11.90
N ASP A 70 5.50 -9.72 12.98
CA ASP A 70 6.77 -9.92 13.69
C ASP A 70 7.86 -10.48 12.78
N ASN A 71 7.48 -11.37 11.89
CA ASN A 71 8.41 -12.00 10.95
C ASN A 71 8.63 -11.14 9.70
N PHE A 72 7.60 -10.49 9.21
CA PHE A 72 7.62 -9.71 7.97
C PHE A 72 8.29 -8.34 8.13
N PHE A 73 7.82 -7.52 9.07
CA PHE A 73 8.12 -6.09 9.06
C PHE A 73 9.59 -5.75 9.32
N PRO A 74 10.30 -6.37 10.27
CA PRO A 74 11.73 -6.10 10.45
C PRO A 74 12.58 -6.44 9.22
N ARG A 75 12.23 -7.50 8.51
CA ARG A 75 12.91 -7.92 7.27
C ARG A 75 12.59 -6.96 6.12
N TYR A 76 11.36 -6.51 6.02
CA TYR A 76 10.90 -5.51 5.07
C TYR A 76 11.66 -4.19 5.23
N ILE A 77 11.72 -3.65 6.43
CA ILE A 77 12.46 -2.42 6.73
C ILE A 77 13.96 -2.58 6.50
N ARG A 78 14.53 -3.74 6.79
CA ARG A 78 15.95 -4.02 6.51
C ARG A 78 16.27 -3.91 5.02
N ILE A 79 15.40 -4.41 4.15
CA ILE A 79 15.55 -4.29 2.69
C ILE A 79 15.47 -2.81 2.28
N LEU A 80 14.42 -2.11 2.70
CA LEU A 80 14.18 -0.72 2.31
C LEU A 80 15.29 0.23 2.80
N ARG A 81 15.95 -0.09 3.90
CA ARG A 81 17.07 0.69 4.47
C ARG A 81 18.43 0.37 3.85
N GLN A 82 18.52 -0.55 2.92
CA GLN A 82 19.78 -0.80 2.21
C GLN A 82 20.28 0.47 1.52
N PRO A 83 21.60 0.68 1.41
CA PRO A 83 22.17 1.88 0.79
C PRO A 83 21.64 2.17 -0.62
N GLU A 84 21.27 1.12 -1.35
CA GLU A 84 20.73 1.20 -2.72
C GLU A 84 19.35 1.84 -2.77
N TYR A 85 18.56 1.71 -1.69
CA TYR A 85 17.13 2.11 -1.69
C TYR A 85 16.80 3.27 -0.77
N ARG A 86 17.43 3.34 0.40
CA ARG A 86 16.96 4.19 1.51
C ARG A 86 16.77 5.67 1.17
N SER A 87 17.60 6.21 0.29
CA SER A 87 17.52 7.61 -0.14
C SER A 87 16.47 7.85 -1.24
N SER A 88 16.02 6.79 -1.88
CA SER A 88 15.02 6.83 -2.96
C SER A 88 13.60 6.62 -2.48
N ILE A 89 13.40 6.23 -1.22
CA ILE A 89 12.09 5.99 -0.65
C ILE A 89 11.52 7.30 -0.11
N ARG A 90 10.34 7.65 -0.62
CA ARG A 90 9.61 8.84 -0.20
C ARG A 90 8.58 8.54 0.89
N GLU A 91 7.90 7.40 0.79
CA GLU A 91 6.83 7.03 1.70
C GLU A 91 6.69 5.51 1.78
N ILE A 92 6.39 5.02 2.97
CA ILE A 92 5.94 3.65 3.20
C ILE A 92 4.48 3.74 3.63
N ARG A 93 3.55 3.16 2.86
CA ARG A 93 2.13 3.22 3.13
C ARG A 93 1.62 1.91 3.71
N ILE A 94 0.88 2.01 4.80
CA ILE A 94 -0.02 0.95 5.22
C ILE A 94 -1.40 1.31 4.69
N GLU A 95 -1.98 0.47 3.87
CA GLU A 95 -3.31 0.68 3.30
C GLU A 95 -4.28 -0.37 3.80
N GLY A 96 -5.42 0.08 4.34
CA GLY A 96 -6.52 -0.77 4.76
C GLY A 96 -7.68 -0.64 3.78
N HIS A 97 -8.13 -1.76 3.25
CA HIS A 97 -9.21 -1.84 2.29
C HIS A 97 -10.34 -2.73 2.83
N THR A 98 -11.56 -2.40 2.48
CA THR A 98 -12.76 -3.15 2.86
C THR A 98 -13.52 -3.60 1.61
N SER A 99 -14.49 -4.50 1.80
CA SER A 99 -15.55 -4.70 0.82
C SER A 99 -16.54 -3.53 0.88
N SER A 100 -17.46 -3.45 -0.08
CA SER A 100 -18.55 -2.48 -0.08
C SER A 100 -19.64 -2.80 0.97
N GLU A 101 -19.59 -3.98 1.56
CA GLU A 101 -20.59 -4.48 2.49
C GLU A 101 -20.43 -3.92 3.90
N TRP A 102 -21.56 -3.70 4.56
CA TRP A 102 -21.63 -3.41 5.99
C TRP A 102 -22.71 -4.29 6.63
N ALA A 103 -23.55 -3.75 7.50
CA ALA A 103 -24.64 -4.48 8.11
C ALA A 103 -25.87 -4.56 7.19
N PRO A 104 -26.73 -5.59 7.32
CA PRO A 104 -27.98 -5.67 6.58
C PRO A 104 -28.85 -4.42 6.79
N GLY A 105 -29.38 -3.84 5.71
CA GLY A 105 -30.19 -2.63 5.72
C GLY A 105 -29.44 -1.32 5.74
N SER A 106 -28.10 -1.33 5.76
CA SER A 106 -27.28 -0.13 5.61
C SER A 106 -27.43 0.44 4.20
N THR A 107 -27.47 1.77 4.09
CA THR A 107 -27.31 2.45 2.81
C THR A 107 -25.86 2.34 2.31
N GLU A 108 -25.63 2.61 1.02
CA GLU A 108 -24.27 2.65 0.47
C GLU A 108 -23.40 3.69 1.17
N GLU A 109 -23.96 4.85 1.48
CA GLU A 109 -23.26 5.92 2.20
C GLU A 109 -22.89 5.49 3.63
N GLU A 110 -23.81 4.91 4.37
CA GLU A 110 -23.55 4.38 5.71
C GLU A 110 -22.46 3.29 5.68
N ALA A 111 -22.54 2.37 4.73
CA ALA A 111 -21.54 1.32 4.55
C ALA A 111 -20.16 1.92 4.25
N TYR A 112 -20.09 2.90 3.36
CA TYR A 112 -18.84 3.56 2.99
C TYR A 112 -18.18 4.24 4.19
N PHE A 113 -18.91 5.04 4.96
CA PHE A 113 -18.33 5.75 6.11
C PHE A 113 -17.99 4.84 7.28
N ASN A 114 -18.77 3.82 7.54
CA ASN A 114 -18.45 2.82 8.57
C ASN A 114 -17.21 2.01 8.19
N ASN A 115 -17.08 1.63 6.93
CA ASN A 115 -15.88 0.98 6.40
C ASN A 115 -14.66 1.91 6.40
N MET A 116 -14.84 3.21 6.14
CA MET A 116 -13.78 4.21 6.25
C MET A 116 -13.21 4.26 7.67
N ARG A 117 -14.08 4.39 8.65
CA ARG A 117 -13.68 4.39 10.06
C ARG A 117 -12.95 3.11 10.44
N LEU A 118 -13.51 1.96 10.06
CA LEU A 118 -12.92 0.65 10.36
C LEU A 118 -11.52 0.51 9.72
N SER A 119 -11.38 0.87 8.45
CA SER A 119 -10.10 0.80 7.74
C SER A 119 -9.04 1.74 8.32
N GLN A 120 -9.44 2.95 8.74
CA GLN A 120 -8.55 3.89 9.44
C GLN A 120 -8.10 3.36 10.81
N ASP A 121 -9.02 2.82 11.59
CA ASP A 121 -8.69 2.23 12.90
C ASP A 121 -7.77 1.02 12.76
N ARG A 122 -7.99 0.16 11.78
CA ARG A 122 -7.13 -1.00 11.50
C ARG A 122 -5.72 -0.60 11.10
N THR A 123 -5.57 0.33 10.17
CA THR A 123 -4.23 0.76 9.72
C THR A 123 -3.45 1.48 10.82
N ARG A 124 -4.13 2.25 11.66
CA ARG A 124 -3.50 2.85 12.84
C ARG A 124 -3.01 1.79 13.82
N THR A 125 -3.80 0.76 14.07
CA THR A 125 -3.42 -0.34 14.97
C THR A 125 -2.24 -1.12 14.40
N VAL A 126 -2.24 -1.42 13.10
CA VAL A 126 -1.11 -2.06 12.41
C VAL A 126 0.15 -1.20 12.51
N LEU A 127 0.05 0.11 12.25
CA LEU A 127 1.18 1.03 12.37
C LEU A 127 1.83 0.98 13.77
N ARG A 128 1.02 1.05 14.80
CA ARG A 128 1.51 0.95 16.18
C ARG A 128 2.23 -0.38 16.42
N TYR A 129 1.62 -1.46 15.96
CA TYR A 129 2.18 -2.80 16.15
C TYR A 129 3.53 -2.96 15.42
N VAL A 130 3.59 -2.62 14.15
CA VAL A 130 4.80 -2.84 13.35
C VAL A 130 5.99 -1.98 13.79
N LEU A 131 5.77 -0.76 14.26
CA LEU A 131 6.84 0.05 14.84
C LEU A 131 7.41 -0.60 16.10
N GLY A 132 6.58 -1.29 16.87
CA GLY A 132 7.00 -2.06 18.06
C GLY A 132 7.82 -3.31 17.73
N THR A 133 7.84 -3.78 16.48
CA THR A 133 8.67 -4.93 16.07
C THR A 133 10.11 -4.57 15.75
N LEU A 134 10.43 -3.28 15.69
CA LEU A 134 11.78 -2.80 15.34
C LEU A 134 12.64 -2.65 16.60
N ASP A 135 13.74 -3.40 16.66
CA ASP A 135 14.61 -3.46 17.84
C ASP A 135 15.59 -2.27 17.97
N ARG A 136 15.87 -1.60 16.84
CA ARG A 136 16.87 -0.53 16.81
C ARG A 136 16.18 0.83 16.65
N ARG A 137 16.51 1.75 17.56
CA ARG A 137 16.00 3.12 17.54
C ARG A 137 16.21 3.81 16.17
N GLU A 138 17.38 3.65 15.58
CA GLU A 138 17.67 4.23 14.27
C GLU A 138 16.71 3.72 13.17
N ALA A 139 16.36 2.42 13.19
CA ALA A 139 15.38 1.85 12.27
C ALA A 139 13.98 2.40 12.53
N THR A 140 13.61 2.53 13.80
CA THR A 140 12.30 3.09 14.21
C THR A 140 12.19 4.55 13.80
N ASP A 141 13.18 5.38 14.07
CA ASP A 141 13.19 6.81 13.74
C ASP A 141 13.13 7.01 12.22
N TRP A 142 13.93 6.25 11.46
CA TRP A 142 13.89 6.30 9.99
C TRP A 142 12.50 5.93 9.45
N THR A 143 11.92 4.85 9.98
CA THR A 143 10.59 4.37 9.55
C THR A 143 9.51 5.37 9.90
N GLN A 144 9.49 5.93 11.12
CA GLN A 144 8.50 6.92 11.55
C GLN A 144 8.46 8.16 10.66
N ASN A 145 9.59 8.56 10.11
CA ASN A 145 9.65 9.71 9.21
C ASN A 145 9.01 9.46 7.82
N LEU A 146 8.80 8.21 7.47
CA LEU A 146 8.35 7.82 6.13
C LEU A 146 7.01 7.08 6.10
N ILE A 147 6.62 6.45 7.21
CA ILE A 147 5.45 5.58 7.24
C ILE A 147 4.16 6.34 7.50
N THR A 148 3.11 5.98 6.74
CA THR A 148 1.75 6.50 6.90
C THR A 148 0.75 5.35 7.03
N ALA A 149 -0.37 5.62 7.70
CA ALA A 149 -1.48 4.70 7.83
C ALA A 149 -2.72 5.27 7.13
N ASN A 150 -3.24 4.54 6.14
CA ASN A 150 -4.26 5.02 5.23
C ASN A 150 -5.45 4.05 5.21
N GLY A 151 -6.58 4.48 5.70
CA GLY A 151 -7.84 3.77 5.58
C GLY A 151 -8.58 4.23 4.32
N LEU A 152 -8.86 3.32 3.41
CA LEU A 152 -9.41 3.62 2.07
C LEU A 152 -10.86 3.16 1.90
N SER A 153 -11.48 2.59 2.93
CA SER A 153 -12.84 2.06 2.83
C SER A 153 -12.98 1.09 1.64
N SER A 154 -14.05 1.19 0.91
CA SER A 154 -14.36 0.42 -0.29
C SER A 154 -14.01 1.16 -1.60
N SER A 155 -13.09 2.14 -1.54
CA SER A 155 -12.73 2.95 -2.72
C SER A 155 -11.93 2.19 -3.78
N GLU A 156 -11.26 1.09 -3.40
CA GLU A 156 -10.45 0.26 -4.30
C GLU A 156 -10.85 -1.22 -4.19
N LEU A 157 -12.03 -1.53 -4.71
CA LEU A 157 -12.54 -2.89 -4.72
C LEU A 157 -11.77 -3.78 -5.69
N ILE A 158 -11.66 -5.07 -5.34
CA ILE A 158 -11.18 -6.10 -6.25
C ILE A 158 -12.38 -6.80 -6.88
N TYR A 159 -12.28 -7.08 -8.17
CA TYR A 159 -13.32 -7.72 -8.95
C TYR A 159 -12.84 -9.07 -9.47
N THR A 160 -13.78 -10.01 -9.58
CA THR A 160 -13.56 -11.29 -10.26
C THR A 160 -13.47 -11.09 -11.77
N GLU A 161 -13.03 -12.11 -12.51
CA GLU A 161 -13.01 -12.09 -13.98
C GLU A 161 -14.40 -11.84 -14.60
N SER A 162 -15.47 -12.21 -13.89
CA SER A 162 -16.85 -11.95 -14.30
C SER A 162 -17.35 -10.52 -14.03
N GLY A 163 -16.51 -9.66 -13.46
CA GLY A 163 -16.85 -8.26 -13.14
C GLY A 163 -17.66 -8.08 -11.86
N LYS A 164 -17.79 -9.10 -11.03
CA LYS A 164 -18.42 -9.01 -9.71
C LYS A 164 -17.38 -8.66 -8.65
N GLU A 165 -17.81 -7.90 -7.63
CA GLU A 165 -16.97 -7.65 -6.47
C GLU A 165 -16.51 -8.96 -5.82
N ASP A 166 -15.20 -9.11 -5.66
CA ASP A 166 -14.63 -10.12 -4.79
C ASP A 166 -14.48 -9.52 -3.38
N ARG A 167 -15.48 -9.77 -2.54
CA ARG A 167 -15.54 -9.20 -1.20
C ARG A 167 -14.42 -9.67 -0.29
N GLU A 168 -13.99 -10.90 -0.46
CA GLU A 168 -12.93 -11.49 0.33
C GLU A 168 -11.58 -10.88 -0.04
N ALA A 169 -11.27 -10.82 -1.33
CA ALA A 169 -10.04 -10.19 -1.82
C ALA A 169 -10.01 -8.68 -1.58
N SER A 170 -11.17 -8.01 -1.59
CA SER A 170 -11.28 -6.57 -1.32
C SER A 170 -10.91 -6.22 0.13
N ARG A 171 -11.16 -7.11 1.09
CA ARG A 171 -10.80 -6.95 2.51
C ARG A 171 -9.36 -7.35 2.75
N ARG A 172 -8.47 -6.39 2.77
CA ARG A 172 -7.02 -6.63 2.83
C ARG A 172 -6.25 -5.50 3.52
N VAL A 173 -5.03 -5.81 3.90
CA VAL A 173 -4.01 -4.84 4.31
C VAL A 173 -2.85 -4.91 3.32
N GLU A 174 -2.40 -3.78 2.84
CA GLU A 174 -1.27 -3.66 1.93
C GLU A 174 -0.16 -2.79 2.54
N PHE A 175 1.08 -3.21 2.32
CA PHE A 175 2.27 -2.39 2.54
C PHE A 175 2.82 -1.98 1.19
N ARG A 176 2.86 -0.68 0.94
CA ARG A 176 3.30 -0.12 -0.33
C ARG A 176 4.43 0.87 -0.14
N VAL A 177 5.44 0.78 -0.98
CA VAL A 177 6.53 1.75 -1.06
C VAL A 177 6.25 2.74 -2.20
N ARG A 178 6.41 4.03 -1.91
CA ARG A 178 6.46 5.07 -2.93
C ARG A 178 7.87 5.64 -3.01
N THR A 179 8.39 5.76 -4.21
CA THR A 179 9.72 6.28 -4.47
C THR A 179 9.69 7.75 -4.87
N ASN A 180 10.84 8.42 -4.77
CA ASN A 180 10.98 9.81 -5.23
C ASN A 180 10.74 9.93 -6.74
N ALA A 181 11.24 8.95 -7.52
CA ALA A 181 11.03 8.92 -8.96
C ALA A 181 9.55 8.77 -9.33
N GLU A 182 8.81 7.90 -8.65
CA GLU A 182 7.36 7.75 -8.81
C GLU A 182 6.63 9.07 -8.57
N SER A 183 6.93 9.74 -7.46
CA SER A 183 6.30 11.02 -7.12
C SER A 183 6.59 12.12 -8.13
N GLN A 184 7.81 12.18 -8.66
CA GLN A 184 8.19 13.14 -9.70
C GLN A 184 7.48 12.86 -11.04
N LEU A 185 7.32 11.59 -11.41
CA LEU A 185 6.59 11.19 -12.60
C LEU A 185 5.10 11.55 -12.49
N GLU A 186 4.48 11.30 -11.35
CA GLU A 186 3.09 11.68 -11.08
C GLU A 186 2.89 13.20 -11.20
N GLU A 187 3.82 13.99 -10.69
CA GLU A 187 3.78 15.46 -10.79
C GLU A 187 3.88 15.93 -12.25
N ILE A 188 4.81 15.37 -13.03
CA ILE A 188 4.96 15.68 -14.45
C ILE A 188 3.67 15.33 -15.23
N LEU A 189 3.12 14.16 -15.01
CA LEU A 189 1.88 13.72 -15.66
C LEU A 189 0.69 14.63 -15.32
N SER A 190 0.58 15.04 -14.06
CA SER A 190 -0.45 15.98 -13.60
C SER A 190 -0.34 17.34 -14.29
N GLN A 191 0.87 17.88 -14.41
CA GLN A 191 1.12 19.15 -15.12
C GLN A 191 0.77 19.07 -16.60
N LEU A 192 1.13 17.97 -17.26
CA LEU A 192 0.79 17.76 -18.67
C LEU A 192 -0.72 17.68 -18.89
N ALA A 193 -1.45 16.99 -18.02
CA ALA A 193 -2.91 16.90 -18.09
C ALA A 193 -3.58 18.28 -17.93
N GLN A 194 -3.14 19.08 -16.98
CA GLN A 194 -3.65 20.44 -16.76
C GLN A 194 -3.40 21.36 -17.96
N ASN A 195 -2.21 21.25 -18.56
CA ASN A 195 -1.87 22.06 -19.74
C ASN A 195 -2.75 21.69 -20.95
N GLN A 196 -3.08 20.40 -21.15
CA GLN A 196 -3.97 19.96 -22.23
C GLN A 196 -5.42 20.42 -22.03
N GLU A 197 -5.90 20.47 -20.80
CA GLU A 197 -7.23 21.00 -20.49
C GLU A 197 -7.31 22.50 -20.73
N GLY A 198 -6.27 23.26 -20.35
CA GLY A 198 -6.17 24.70 -20.61
C GLY A 198 -6.20 25.06 -22.09
N VAL A 199 -5.49 24.30 -22.92
CA VAL A 199 -5.50 24.50 -24.39
C VAL A 199 -6.88 24.22 -25.00
N ARG A 200 -7.55 23.14 -24.56
CA ARG A 200 -8.90 22.80 -25.04
C ARG A 200 -9.97 23.81 -24.65
N GLN A 201 -9.78 24.57 -23.58
CA GLN A 201 -10.70 25.65 -23.19
C GLN A 201 -10.50 26.90 -24.03
N GLN A 202 -9.26 27.24 -24.39
CA GLN A 202 -8.96 28.37 -25.28
C GLN A 202 -9.43 28.17 -26.71
N ASP A 203 -9.46 26.95 -27.21
CA ASP A 203 -9.98 26.62 -28.57
C ASP A 203 -11.52 26.63 -28.67
N ARG A 204 -12.22 26.84 -27.54
CA ARG A 204 -13.70 26.89 -27.48
C ARG A 204 -14.28 28.29 -27.30
N GLU A 205 -13.43 29.30 -27.10
CA GLU A 205 -13.81 30.72 -27.09
C GLU A 205 -13.53 31.39 -28.43
#